data_dc89e7b81489fa8bb2f131ed095c4667
#
_entry.id   dc89e7b81489fa8bb2f131ed095c4667
#
_cell.length_a   1.000
_cell.length_b   1.000
_cell.length_c   1.000
_cell.angle_alpha   90.00
_cell.angle_beta   90.00
_cell.angle_gamma   90.00
#
_symmetry.space_group_name_H-M   'P 1'
#
loop_
_entity.id
_entity.type
_entity.pdbx_description
1 polymer ?
#
loop_
_entity_poly.entity_id
_entity_poly.type
_entity_poly.pdbx_seq_one_letter_code
_entity_poly.pdbx_strand_id
1 'polypeptide(L)'
;MRLWRLVRPGYEALDGAGAVRHGGRYTPPGVAVVPLASEAGLAVLVALRYHAPDDPDDYRLGWVDVDATPEQVPGDADEAAIRRLVATWLDEQRSLLLAVRSRVLPEAQVVLLNPAHPAAAHLGALTTRPFRFADCLHEPPMLARFRSMP
;
A
#
# COMPACT_ATOMS: atom_id res chain seq x y z
N MET A 1 -6.69 -12.61 7.33
CA MET A 1 -5.31 -12.12 7.06
C MET A 1 -5.18 -10.68 7.53
N ARG A 2 -4.06 -10.31 8.08
CA ARG A 2 -3.79 -8.90 8.46
C ARG A 2 -3.07 -8.19 7.34
N LEU A 3 -3.60 -7.03 6.95
CA LEU A 3 -3.03 -6.18 5.92
C LEU A 3 -2.64 -4.83 6.51
N TRP A 4 -1.60 -4.22 5.96
CA TRP A 4 -0.93 -3.05 6.51
C TRP A 4 -0.89 -1.89 5.52
N ARG A 5 -0.91 -0.67 6.04
CA ARG A 5 -0.72 0.54 5.25
C ARG A 5 -0.12 1.65 6.09
N LEU A 6 0.82 2.40 5.53
CA LEU A 6 1.29 3.64 6.13
C LEU A 6 0.55 4.81 5.47
N VAL A 7 -0.14 5.61 6.28
CA VAL A 7 -0.99 6.70 5.80
C VAL A 7 -0.68 8.01 6.53
N ARG A 8 -1.07 9.12 5.93
CA ARG A 8 -1.14 10.40 6.63
C ARG A 8 -2.30 10.39 7.63
N PRO A 9 -2.20 11.15 8.75
CA PRO A 9 -3.35 11.34 9.63
C PRO A 9 -4.57 11.86 8.84
N GLY A 10 -5.73 11.28 9.11
CA GLY A 10 -6.97 11.61 8.41
C GLY A 10 -7.29 10.73 7.19
N TYR A 11 -6.39 9.82 6.81
CA TYR A 11 -6.56 8.90 5.67
C TYR A 11 -6.71 7.44 6.09
N GLU A 12 -7.25 7.21 7.27
CA GLU A 12 -7.41 5.87 7.84
C GLU A 12 -8.59 5.08 7.24
N ALA A 13 -9.49 5.75 6.50
CA ALA A 13 -10.61 5.10 5.84
C ALA A 13 -10.17 4.23 4.66
N LEU A 14 -10.84 3.10 4.48
CA LEU A 14 -10.61 2.17 3.36
C LEU A 14 -11.52 2.49 2.16
N ASP A 15 -11.57 3.74 1.76
CA ASP A 15 -12.47 4.26 0.71
C ASP A 15 -11.78 4.52 -0.64
N GLY A 16 -10.47 4.42 -0.68
CA GLY A 16 -9.69 4.68 -1.89
C GLY A 16 -9.55 6.15 -2.28
N ALA A 17 -9.89 7.08 -1.39
CA ALA A 17 -9.84 8.52 -1.68
C ALA A 17 -8.46 9.00 -2.15
N GLY A 18 -7.38 8.46 -1.61
CA GLY A 18 -6.03 8.78 -2.04
C GLY A 18 -5.76 8.39 -3.49
N ALA A 19 -6.20 7.22 -3.91
CA ALA A 19 -6.06 6.75 -5.30
C ALA A 19 -6.94 7.56 -6.26
N VAL A 20 -8.15 7.93 -5.85
CA VAL A 20 -9.03 8.82 -6.65
C VAL A 20 -8.33 10.15 -6.90
N ARG A 21 -7.68 10.71 -5.90
CA ARG A 21 -7.02 12.02 -5.99
C ARG A 21 -5.71 11.99 -6.76
N HIS A 22 -4.87 11.01 -6.51
CA HIS A 22 -3.48 10.99 -7.00
C HIS A 22 -3.19 9.89 -8.00
N GLY A 23 -4.10 8.95 -8.21
CA GLY A 23 -3.81 7.70 -8.90
C GLY A 23 -2.89 6.79 -8.08
N GLY A 24 -2.54 5.68 -8.66
CA GLY A 24 -1.63 4.70 -8.09
C GLY A 24 -0.77 4.09 -9.18
N ARG A 25 0.07 3.12 -8.80
CA ARG A 25 0.94 2.43 -9.75
C ARG A 25 0.16 1.73 -10.85
N TYR A 26 -0.99 1.15 -10.49
CA TYR A 26 -1.79 0.32 -11.40
C TYR A 26 -3.11 0.94 -11.81
N THR A 27 -3.43 2.14 -11.32
CA THR A 27 -4.68 2.83 -11.60
C THR A 27 -4.45 4.30 -11.91
N PRO A 28 -5.20 4.90 -12.86
CA PRO A 28 -5.18 6.34 -13.09
C PRO A 28 -5.92 7.07 -11.96
N PRO A 29 -5.73 8.41 -11.85
CA PRO A 29 -6.60 9.23 -11.00
C PRO A 29 -8.07 9.04 -11.36
N GLY A 30 -8.95 9.16 -10.37
CA GLY A 30 -10.40 8.97 -10.52
C GLY A 30 -10.90 7.56 -10.22
N VAL A 31 -10.00 6.60 -10.01
CA VAL A 31 -10.34 5.21 -9.70
C VAL A 31 -10.06 4.90 -8.24
N ALA A 32 -11.10 4.49 -7.50
CA ALA A 32 -10.97 4.13 -6.11
C ALA A 32 -10.39 2.71 -5.95
N VAL A 33 -9.26 2.62 -5.30
CA VAL A 33 -8.60 1.36 -4.90
C VAL A 33 -7.77 1.62 -3.66
N VAL A 34 -7.67 0.65 -2.76
CA VAL A 34 -6.87 0.79 -1.53
C VAL A 34 -5.67 -0.15 -1.61
N PRO A 35 -4.45 0.37 -1.82
CA PRO A 35 -3.25 -0.45 -1.75
C PRO A 35 -2.89 -0.73 -0.29
N LEU A 36 -2.78 -2.01 0.03
CA LEU A 36 -2.35 -2.54 1.31
C LEU A 36 -1.11 -3.40 1.11
N ALA A 37 -0.43 -3.74 2.18
CA ALA A 37 0.74 -4.62 2.14
C ALA A 37 0.50 -5.86 2.99
N SER A 38 1.04 -7.00 2.57
CA SER A 38 0.98 -8.24 3.33
C SER A 38 1.79 -8.19 4.63
N GLU A 39 2.72 -7.24 4.73
CA GLU A 39 3.60 -7.07 5.88
C GLU A 39 3.80 -5.60 6.22
N ALA A 40 3.98 -5.31 7.51
CA ALA A 40 4.19 -3.94 8.00
C ALA A 40 5.43 -3.29 7.38
N GLY A 41 6.53 -4.02 7.26
CA GLY A 41 7.77 -3.52 6.65
C GLY A 41 7.59 -3.11 5.20
N LEU A 42 6.82 -3.87 4.41
CA LEU A 42 6.51 -3.50 3.04
C LEU A 42 5.66 -2.22 2.98
N ALA A 43 4.69 -2.06 3.86
CA ALA A 43 3.89 -0.83 3.93
C ALA A 43 4.77 0.41 4.16
N VAL A 44 5.76 0.31 5.03
CA VAL A 44 6.74 1.37 5.29
C VAL A 44 7.60 1.65 4.06
N LEU A 45 8.13 0.62 3.39
CA LEU A 45 8.95 0.78 2.19
C LEU A 45 8.17 1.40 1.03
N VAL A 46 6.91 1.01 0.82
CA VAL A 46 6.05 1.59 -0.22
C VAL A 46 5.82 3.07 0.04
N ALA A 47 5.52 3.45 1.27
CA ALA A 47 5.31 4.86 1.62
C ALA A 47 6.60 5.69 1.53
N LEU A 48 7.74 5.12 1.93
CA LEU A 48 9.05 5.78 1.84
C LEU A 48 9.37 6.20 0.39
N ARG A 49 8.96 5.44 -0.59
CA ARG A 49 9.15 5.75 -2.00
C ARG A 49 8.52 7.10 -2.41
N TYR A 50 7.42 7.47 -1.77
CA TYR A 50 6.68 8.70 -2.05
C TYR A 50 6.95 9.83 -1.05
N HIS A 51 7.79 9.57 -0.05
CA HIS A 51 8.15 10.57 0.96
C HIS A 51 9.24 11.49 0.41
N ALA A 52 8.91 12.77 0.23
CA ALA A 52 9.88 13.78 -0.17
C ALA A 52 10.63 14.35 1.04
N PRO A 53 11.85 14.91 0.86
CA PRO A 53 12.63 15.45 1.98
C PRO A 53 11.92 16.52 2.79
N ASP A 54 11.06 17.32 2.15
CA ASP A 54 10.31 18.41 2.80
C ASP A 54 8.94 17.99 3.31
N ASP A 55 8.56 16.73 3.10
CA ASP A 55 7.27 16.23 3.60
C ASP A 55 7.29 16.12 5.12
N PRO A 56 6.17 16.43 5.80
CA PRO A 56 6.04 16.17 7.23
C PRO A 56 6.27 14.69 7.54
N ASP A 57 7.10 14.41 8.53
CA ASP A 57 7.35 13.05 9.03
C ASP A 57 6.32 12.69 10.11
N ASP A 58 5.06 12.73 9.72
CA ASP A 58 3.91 12.45 10.56
C ASP A 58 3.00 11.45 9.83
N TYR A 59 3.08 10.20 10.26
CA TYR A 59 2.38 9.08 9.65
C TYR A 59 1.62 8.25 10.68
N ARG A 60 0.73 7.43 10.17
CA ARG A 60 0.04 6.38 10.92
C ARG A 60 0.32 5.04 10.26
N LEU A 61 0.93 4.13 11.00
CA LEU A 61 1.00 2.73 10.57
C LEU A 61 -0.30 2.05 10.96
N GLY A 62 -1.05 1.66 9.95
CA GLY A 62 -2.37 1.09 10.12
C GLY A 62 -2.44 -0.37 9.71
N TRP A 63 -3.41 -1.09 10.25
CA TRP A 63 -3.73 -2.46 9.87
C TRP A 63 -5.23 -2.71 9.92
N VAL A 64 -5.64 -3.71 9.17
CA VAL A 64 -7.00 -4.23 9.15
C VAL A 64 -6.94 -5.76 9.01
N ASP A 65 -7.80 -6.45 9.73
CA ASP A 65 -7.98 -7.89 9.57
C ASP A 65 -9.11 -8.13 8.56
N VAL A 66 -8.82 -8.89 7.52
CA VAL A 66 -9.75 -9.19 6.44
C VAL A 66 -9.90 -10.70 6.30
N ASP A 67 -11.13 -11.17 6.38
CA ASP A 67 -11.46 -12.59 6.18
C ASP A 67 -11.78 -12.83 4.70
N ALA A 68 -10.74 -12.80 3.89
CA ALA A 68 -10.82 -13.08 2.45
C ALA A 68 -9.46 -13.57 1.95
N THR A 69 -9.49 -14.42 0.92
CA THR A 69 -8.30 -14.86 0.20
C THR A 69 -8.13 -13.99 -1.04
N PRO A 70 -6.97 -13.33 -1.23
CA PRO A 70 -6.73 -12.53 -2.42
C PRO A 70 -6.70 -13.38 -3.69
N GLU A 71 -7.30 -12.86 -4.75
CA GLU A 71 -7.01 -13.33 -6.11
C GLU A 71 -5.55 -12.97 -6.44
N GLN A 72 -4.84 -13.83 -7.15
CA GLN A 72 -3.42 -13.65 -7.45
C GLN A 72 -3.22 -13.15 -8.89
N VAL A 73 -2.45 -12.08 -9.03
CA VAL A 73 -1.93 -11.68 -10.35
C VAL A 73 -0.85 -12.68 -10.77
N PRO A 74 -0.85 -13.15 -12.04
CA PRO A 74 0.22 -14.02 -12.53
C PRO A 74 1.60 -13.40 -12.34
N GLY A 75 2.57 -14.19 -11.84
CA GLY A 75 3.90 -13.71 -11.49
C GLY A 75 4.76 -13.23 -12.67
N ASP A 76 4.39 -13.61 -13.89
CA ASP A 76 5.06 -13.23 -15.15
C ASP A 76 4.41 -12.04 -15.84
N ALA A 77 3.31 -11.49 -15.28
CA ALA A 77 2.63 -10.33 -15.86
C ALA A 77 3.52 -9.07 -15.77
N ASP A 78 3.68 -8.38 -16.89
CA ASP A 78 4.30 -7.06 -16.90
C ASP A 78 3.37 -5.98 -16.34
N GLU A 79 3.89 -4.77 -16.14
CA GLU A 79 3.11 -3.69 -15.53
C GLU A 79 1.87 -3.32 -16.35
N ALA A 80 1.96 -3.33 -17.68
CA ALA A 80 0.81 -3.04 -18.56
C ALA A 80 -0.28 -4.12 -18.43
N ALA A 81 0.11 -5.38 -18.37
CA ALA A 81 -0.81 -6.50 -18.14
C ALA A 81 -1.47 -6.41 -16.75
N ILE A 82 -0.71 -6.06 -15.73
CA ILE A 82 -1.24 -5.87 -14.36
C ILE A 82 -2.26 -4.73 -14.36
N ARG A 83 -1.98 -3.61 -14.98
CA ARG A 83 -2.93 -2.48 -15.07
C ARG A 83 -4.25 -2.86 -15.73
N ARG A 84 -4.21 -3.61 -16.83
CA ARG A 84 -5.41 -4.11 -17.49
C ARG A 84 -6.20 -5.07 -16.60
N LEU A 85 -5.50 -5.97 -15.94
CA LEU A 85 -6.11 -6.92 -15.03
C LEU A 85 -6.78 -6.22 -13.83
N VAL A 86 -6.12 -5.23 -13.25
CA VAL A 86 -6.66 -4.42 -12.15
C VAL A 86 -7.92 -3.67 -12.59
N ALA A 87 -7.91 -3.04 -13.77
CA ALA A 87 -9.07 -2.34 -14.30
C ALA A 87 -10.28 -3.27 -14.46
N THR A 88 -10.07 -4.44 -15.04
CA THR A 88 -11.12 -5.45 -15.22
C THR A 88 -11.62 -5.99 -13.88
N TRP A 89 -10.71 -6.30 -12.97
CA TRP A 89 -11.03 -6.80 -11.63
C TRP A 89 -11.88 -5.79 -10.84
N LEU A 90 -11.55 -4.50 -10.90
CA LEU A 90 -12.32 -3.43 -10.24
C LEU A 90 -13.71 -3.29 -10.86
N ASP A 91 -13.79 -3.26 -12.18
CA ASP A 91 -15.01 -3.07 -12.94
C ASP A 91 -16.01 -4.22 -12.70
N GLU A 92 -15.52 -5.43 -12.71
CA GLU A 92 -16.32 -6.64 -12.49
C GLU A 92 -16.65 -6.88 -11.01
N GLN A 93 -16.03 -6.16 -10.09
CA GLN A 93 -16.13 -6.41 -8.64
C GLN A 93 -15.92 -7.90 -8.31
N ARG A 94 -14.97 -8.53 -8.97
CA ARG A 94 -14.80 -9.97 -9.02
C ARG A 94 -14.44 -10.58 -7.65
N SER A 95 -13.63 -9.89 -6.88
CA SER A 95 -13.26 -10.24 -5.52
C SER A 95 -12.91 -8.99 -4.71
N LEU A 96 -12.90 -9.12 -3.39
CA LEU A 96 -12.55 -8.03 -2.49
C LEU A 96 -11.07 -7.64 -2.60
N LEU A 97 -10.19 -8.63 -2.76
CA LEU A 97 -8.74 -8.46 -2.70
C LEU A 97 -8.07 -9.04 -3.95
N LEU A 98 -7.06 -8.32 -4.44
CA LEU A 98 -6.17 -8.74 -5.52
C LEU A 98 -4.72 -8.56 -5.09
N ALA A 99 -3.93 -9.63 -5.10
CA ALA A 99 -2.53 -9.60 -4.68
C ALA A 99 -1.59 -9.50 -5.87
N VAL A 100 -0.63 -8.58 -5.75
CA VAL A 100 0.45 -8.38 -6.71
C VAL A 100 1.79 -8.55 -5.99
N ARG A 101 2.69 -9.34 -6.56
CA ARG A 101 4.03 -9.49 -5.99
C ARG A 101 4.73 -8.14 -5.92
N SER A 102 5.33 -7.82 -4.77
CA SER A 102 6.12 -6.61 -4.62
C SER A 102 7.41 -6.70 -5.45
N ARG A 103 7.77 -5.60 -6.10
CA ARG A 103 9.06 -5.49 -6.79
C ARG A 103 10.21 -5.23 -5.83
N VAL A 104 9.93 -4.55 -4.73
CA VAL A 104 10.94 -4.18 -3.74
C VAL A 104 11.28 -5.37 -2.85
N LEU A 105 10.25 -6.12 -2.45
CA LEU A 105 10.37 -7.34 -1.64
C LEU A 105 9.55 -8.46 -2.31
N PRO A 106 10.14 -9.24 -3.21
CA PRO A 106 9.40 -10.30 -3.92
C PRO A 106 8.81 -11.37 -2.99
N GLU A 107 9.28 -11.44 -1.75
CA GLU A 107 8.77 -12.32 -0.70
C GLU A 107 7.42 -11.85 -0.14
N ALA A 108 7.05 -10.59 -0.41
CA ALA A 108 5.83 -9.97 0.07
C ALA A 108 4.93 -9.51 -1.09
N GLN A 109 3.70 -9.15 -0.77
CA GLN A 109 2.70 -8.75 -1.75
C GLN A 109 2.10 -7.39 -1.43
N VAL A 110 1.86 -6.60 -2.45
CA VAL A 110 0.89 -5.50 -2.41
C VAL A 110 -0.48 -6.11 -2.64
N VAL A 111 -1.40 -5.87 -1.73
CA VAL A 111 -2.77 -6.39 -1.80
C VAL A 111 -3.71 -5.22 -2.03
N LEU A 112 -4.32 -5.19 -3.21
CA LEU A 112 -5.30 -4.17 -3.56
C LEU A 112 -6.66 -4.56 -3.01
N LEU A 113 -7.34 -3.61 -2.36
CA LEU A 113 -8.71 -3.77 -1.89
C LEU A 113 -9.63 -2.94 -2.78
N ASN A 114 -10.71 -3.57 -3.26
CA ASN A 114 -11.74 -2.88 -4.03
C ASN A 114 -12.81 -2.31 -3.07
N PRO A 115 -12.84 -0.99 -2.82
CA PRO A 115 -13.80 -0.41 -1.89
C PRO A 115 -15.25 -0.47 -2.39
N ALA A 116 -15.47 -0.68 -3.68
CA ALA A 116 -16.81 -0.85 -4.27
C ALA A 116 -17.34 -2.28 -4.15
N HIS A 117 -16.51 -3.24 -3.78
CA HIS A 117 -16.96 -4.62 -3.58
C HIS A 117 -17.92 -4.70 -2.37
N PRO A 118 -19.04 -5.44 -2.46
CA PRO A 118 -20.02 -5.51 -1.37
C PRO A 118 -19.43 -5.88 -0.01
N ALA A 119 -18.45 -6.76 0.03
CA ALA A 119 -17.79 -7.18 1.28
C ALA A 119 -16.98 -6.06 1.93
N ALA A 120 -16.60 -5.00 1.20
CA ALA A 120 -15.87 -3.88 1.76
C ALA A 120 -16.71 -3.07 2.77
N ALA A 121 -18.03 -3.09 2.63
CA ALA A 121 -18.95 -2.40 3.55
C ALA A 121 -18.86 -2.92 5.00
N HIS A 122 -18.36 -4.12 5.20
CA HIS A 122 -18.19 -4.73 6.52
C HIS A 122 -16.85 -4.42 7.17
N LEU A 123 -15.93 -3.75 6.45
CA LEU A 123 -14.62 -3.37 6.97
C LEU A 123 -14.69 -2.00 7.63
N GLY A 124 -14.16 -1.89 8.84
CA GLY A 124 -13.94 -0.61 9.49
C GLY A 124 -12.71 0.11 8.95
N ALA A 125 -12.46 1.30 9.48
CA ALA A 125 -11.21 2.02 9.23
C ALA A 125 -10.01 1.24 9.78
N LEU A 126 -8.81 1.60 9.31
CA LEU A 126 -7.57 1.05 9.85
C LEU A 126 -7.46 1.31 11.37
N THR A 127 -7.04 0.32 12.11
CA THR A 127 -6.48 0.53 13.44
C THR A 127 -5.07 1.06 13.27
N THR A 128 -4.71 2.15 13.96
CA THR A 128 -3.44 2.82 13.70
C THR A 128 -2.65 3.12 14.95
N ARG A 129 -1.35 3.30 14.76
CA ARG A 129 -0.44 3.92 15.72
C ARG A 129 0.42 5.00 15.05
N PRO A 130 0.96 5.97 15.78
CA PRO A 130 1.93 6.92 15.24
C PRO A 130 3.16 6.22 14.66
N PHE A 131 3.68 6.76 13.56
CA PHE A 131 4.91 6.31 12.93
C PHE A 131 5.68 7.50 12.34
N ARG A 132 7.00 7.49 12.50
CA ARG A 132 7.89 8.46 11.90
C ARG A 132 9.07 7.74 11.26
N PHE A 133 9.48 8.17 10.08
CA PHE A 133 10.67 7.64 9.42
C PHE A 133 11.95 7.94 10.22
N ALA A 134 11.98 9.07 10.94
CA ALA A 134 13.11 9.42 11.80
C ALA A 134 13.44 8.32 12.83
N ASP A 135 12.41 7.62 13.33
CA ASP A 135 12.61 6.54 14.31
C ASP A 135 13.29 5.29 13.71
N CYS A 136 13.35 5.20 12.37
CA CYS A 136 14.04 4.13 11.65
C CYS A 136 15.53 4.46 11.39
N LEU A 137 15.96 5.67 11.69
CA LEU A 137 17.31 6.15 11.39
C LEU A 137 18.22 6.02 12.63
N HIS A 138 19.47 5.68 12.36
CA HIS A 138 20.52 5.69 13.37
C HIS A 138 21.27 7.03 13.32
N GLU A 139 21.71 7.55 14.45
CA GLU A 139 22.59 8.73 14.51
C GLU A 139 24.02 8.35 14.86
N PRO A 140 25.01 8.72 14.02
CA PRO A 140 24.84 9.31 12.69
C PRO A 140 24.19 8.34 11.71
N PRO A 141 23.45 8.82 10.71
CA PRO A 141 22.78 7.95 9.74
C PRO A 141 23.76 6.95 9.13
N MET A 142 23.41 5.67 9.15
CA MET A 142 24.30 4.59 8.67
C MET A 142 24.75 4.84 7.22
N LEU A 143 23.87 5.35 6.36
CA LEU A 143 24.20 5.64 4.96
C LEU A 143 25.26 6.75 4.82
N ALA A 144 25.18 7.79 5.64
CA ALA A 144 26.19 8.85 5.65
C ALA A 144 27.55 8.32 6.13
N ARG A 145 27.52 7.41 7.11
CA ARG A 145 28.71 6.74 7.63
C ARG A 145 29.40 5.88 6.57
N PHE A 146 28.65 5.13 5.77
CA PHE A 146 29.21 4.31 4.69
C PHE A 146 29.71 5.15 3.51
N ARG A 147 29.08 6.28 3.22
CA ARG A 147 29.52 7.19 2.15
C ARG A 147 30.81 7.94 2.47
N SER A 148 31.14 8.10 3.73
CA SER A 148 32.36 8.76 4.18
C SER A 148 33.56 7.81 4.36
N MET A 149 33.36 6.51 4.18
CA MET A 149 34.46 5.53 4.19
C MET A 149 35.19 5.55 2.83
N PRO A 150 36.54 5.65 2.82
CA PRO A 150 37.32 5.61 1.58
C PRO A 150 37.24 4.26 0.88
#